data_2395da5b2eba769f541337baf4271a5f
#
_entry.id   2395da5b2eba769f541337baf4271a5f
#
_cell.length_a   1.000
_cell.length_b   1.000
_cell.length_c   1.000
_cell.angle_alpha   90.00
_cell.angle_beta   90.00
_cell.angle_gamma   90.00
#
_symmetry.space_group_name_H-M   'P 1'
#
loop_
_entity.id
_entity.type
_entity.pdbx_description
1 polymer ?
#
loop_
_entity_poly.entity_id
_entity_poly.type
_entity_poly.pdbx_seq_one_letter_code
_entity_poly.pdbx_strand_id
1 'polypeptide(L)'
;NFVTIALTGFIITSCENNDLKGDTSPPGKLLIESVVSTSGGGVIFYNLPSDADVLFVRADYKNAQNDEVYRVSSKDNDSIEISGLIDTTPVNINLSVFDTSQNQSESVTVELTPLRSFIFDVLESVVITPDLGGVRVNWINNEEKTVFIYVTIVNSDGEEEVRILSSNNKN
;
A
#
# COMPACT_ATOMS: atom_id res chain seq x y z
N ASN A 1 -78.93 6.29 20.36
CA ASN A 1 -77.79 5.70 19.63
C ASN A 1 -76.48 6.23 20.20
N PHE A 2 -75.84 5.38 20.99
CA PHE A 2 -74.47 5.64 21.51
C PHE A 2 -73.49 4.91 20.60
N VAL A 3 -72.55 5.66 20.04
CA VAL A 3 -71.44 5.12 19.27
C VAL A 3 -70.25 5.04 20.21
N THR A 4 -69.82 3.83 20.54
CA THR A 4 -68.59 3.56 21.33
C THR A 4 -67.42 3.42 20.37
N ILE A 5 -66.47 4.36 20.42
CA ILE A 5 -65.22 4.27 19.66
C ILE A 5 -64.23 3.58 20.61
N ALA A 6 -63.80 2.36 20.27
CA ALA A 6 -62.71 1.68 20.91
C ALA A 6 -61.41 2.13 20.26
N LEU A 7 -60.55 2.83 21.07
CA LEU A 7 -59.24 3.22 20.68
C LEU A 7 -58.23 2.09 21.05
N THR A 8 -57.86 1.28 20.06
CA THR A 8 -56.84 0.24 20.22
C THR A 8 -55.44 0.90 20.23
N GLY A 9 -54.83 1.00 21.40
CA GLY A 9 -53.46 1.47 21.51
C GLY A 9 -52.50 0.43 20.96
N PHE A 10 -51.72 0.82 19.91
CA PHE A 10 -50.61 0.03 19.41
C PHE A 10 -49.41 0.28 20.30
N ILE A 11 -49.02 -0.73 21.08
CA ILE A 11 -47.77 -0.69 21.86
C ILE A 11 -46.66 -1.03 20.89
N ILE A 12 -45.90 -0.02 20.43
CA ILE A 12 -44.60 -0.21 19.78
C ILE A 12 -43.61 -0.58 20.87
N THR A 13 -43.31 -1.86 20.99
CA THR A 13 -42.12 -2.30 21.70
C THR A 13 -40.90 -1.76 20.97
N SER A 14 -40.28 -0.73 21.55
CA SER A 14 -38.95 -0.28 21.17
C SER A 14 -38.02 -1.49 21.27
N CYS A 15 -37.36 -1.88 20.17
CA CYS A 15 -36.19 -2.72 20.27
C CYS A 15 -35.20 -1.99 21.19
N GLU A 16 -34.91 -2.58 22.33
CA GLU A 16 -33.70 -2.23 23.07
C GLU A 16 -32.52 -2.45 22.11
N ASN A 17 -31.85 -1.37 21.73
CA ASN A 17 -30.52 -1.45 21.15
C ASN A 17 -29.65 -2.13 22.24
N ASN A 18 -29.46 -3.44 22.13
CA ASN A 18 -28.28 -4.04 22.66
C ASN A 18 -27.13 -3.35 21.95
N ASP A 19 -26.57 -2.32 22.56
CA ASP A 19 -25.27 -1.82 22.24
C ASP A 19 -24.33 -3.04 22.33
N LEU A 20 -24.04 -3.62 21.17
CA LEU A 20 -22.91 -4.51 21.04
C LEU A 20 -21.71 -3.65 21.44
N LYS A 21 -21.32 -3.72 22.72
CA LYS A 21 -20.04 -3.18 23.15
C LYS A 21 -19.01 -3.90 22.29
N GLY A 22 -18.57 -3.23 21.24
CA GLY A 22 -17.44 -3.68 20.47
C GLY A 22 -16.27 -3.90 21.42
N ASP A 23 -15.45 -4.87 21.14
CA ASP A 23 -14.21 -5.05 21.87
C ASP A 23 -13.43 -3.73 21.83
N THR A 24 -12.96 -3.29 23.01
CA THR A 24 -12.17 -2.06 23.17
C THR A 24 -10.72 -2.37 23.58
N SER A 25 -10.36 -3.65 23.64
CA SER A 25 -9.03 -4.11 24.02
C SER A 25 -8.13 -4.13 22.77
N PRO A 26 -7.09 -3.28 22.69
CA PRO A 26 -6.15 -3.35 21.57
C PRO A 26 -5.44 -4.69 21.54
N PRO A 27 -5.13 -5.23 20.35
CA PRO A 27 -4.31 -6.43 20.22
C PRO A 27 -2.89 -6.21 20.74
N GLY A 28 -2.19 -7.29 21.03
CA GLY A 28 -0.76 -7.27 21.34
C GLY A 28 0.06 -6.70 20.20
N LYS A 29 1.25 -6.18 20.49
CA LYS A 29 2.19 -5.74 19.43
C LYS A 29 2.81 -6.94 18.74
N LEU A 30 3.14 -6.76 17.46
CA LEU A 30 3.86 -7.77 16.69
C LEU A 30 5.33 -7.89 17.13
N LEU A 31 5.95 -9.03 16.84
CA LEU A 31 7.37 -9.27 17.05
C LEU A 31 8.08 -9.32 15.70
N ILE A 32 9.04 -8.42 15.48
CA ILE A 32 9.84 -8.43 14.26
C ILE A 32 10.78 -9.62 14.27
N GLU A 33 10.79 -10.38 13.18
CA GLU A 33 11.67 -11.51 12.96
C GLU A 33 12.90 -11.11 12.15
N SER A 34 12.67 -10.48 10.99
CA SER A 34 13.75 -10.00 10.12
C SER A 34 13.29 -8.89 9.18
N VAL A 35 14.26 -8.14 8.65
CA VAL A 35 14.07 -7.10 7.64
C VAL A 35 15.00 -7.42 6.47
N VAL A 36 14.43 -7.57 5.27
CA VAL A 36 15.16 -7.88 4.04
C VAL A 36 15.03 -6.72 3.07
N SER A 37 16.14 -6.10 2.71
CA SER A 37 16.18 -5.02 1.72
C SER A 37 15.97 -5.56 0.31
N THR A 38 15.15 -4.86 -0.48
CA THR A 38 14.90 -5.14 -1.90
C THR A 38 15.08 -3.88 -2.72
N SER A 39 15.07 -4.02 -4.05
CA SER A 39 15.15 -2.89 -4.98
C SER A 39 13.96 -1.94 -4.77
N GLY A 40 14.25 -0.73 -4.30
CA GLY A 40 13.24 0.31 -4.02
C GLY A 40 12.33 0.02 -2.83
N GLY A 41 12.76 -0.85 -1.89
CA GLY A 41 11.96 -1.19 -0.73
C GLY A 41 12.53 -2.30 0.14
N GLY A 42 11.66 -3.13 0.71
CA GLY A 42 12.04 -4.28 1.52
C GLY A 42 10.85 -5.13 1.93
N VAL A 43 11.14 -6.25 2.56
CA VAL A 43 10.15 -7.14 3.18
C VAL A 43 10.46 -7.25 4.66
N ILE A 44 9.45 -7.03 5.49
CA ILE A 44 9.55 -7.15 6.94
C ILE A 44 8.79 -8.40 7.34
N PHE A 45 9.49 -9.36 7.94
CA PHE A 45 8.93 -10.58 8.48
C PHE A 45 8.64 -10.40 9.96
N TYR A 46 7.50 -10.93 10.42
CA TYR A 46 7.04 -10.74 11.77
C TYR A 46 6.19 -11.92 12.26
N ASN A 47 6.08 -12.04 13.58
CA ASN A 47 5.13 -12.92 14.24
C ASN A 47 3.99 -12.08 14.81
N LEU A 48 2.75 -12.48 14.52
CA LEU A 48 1.55 -11.87 15.08
C LEU A 48 1.40 -12.22 16.56
N PRO A 49 0.76 -11.34 17.36
CA PRO A 49 0.34 -11.69 18.70
C PRO A 49 -0.71 -12.81 18.68
N SER A 50 -0.92 -13.46 19.82
CA SER A 50 -1.83 -14.61 19.96
C SER A 50 -3.31 -14.24 20.06
N ASP A 51 -3.66 -12.97 19.86
CA ASP A 51 -5.04 -12.49 19.92
C ASP A 51 -5.87 -13.11 18.80
N ALA A 52 -7.06 -13.62 19.16
CA ALA A 52 -7.88 -14.40 18.24
C ALA A 52 -8.57 -13.56 17.15
N ASP A 53 -8.69 -12.27 17.36
CA ASP A 53 -9.45 -11.33 16.54
C ASP A 53 -8.58 -10.39 15.70
N VAL A 54 -7.27 -10.64 15.63
CA VAL A 54 -6.37 -9.93 14.70
C VAL A 54 -6.95 -9.95 13.28
N LEU A 55 -6.95 -8.80 12.63
CA LEU A 55 -7.48 -8.63 11.27
C LEU A 55 -6.36 -8.39 10.24
N PHE A 56 -5.47 -7.41 10.49
CA PHE A 56 -4.37 -7.07 9.59
C PHE A 56 -3.23 -6.37 10.33
N VAL A 57 -2.09 -6.31 9.66
CA VAL A 57 -0.93 -5.48 10.02
C VAL A 57 -0.87 -4.29 9.09
N ARG A 58 -0.62 -3.08 9.63
CA ARG A 58 -0.37 -1.87 8.87
C ARG A 58 1.05 -1.36 9.12
N ALA A 59 1.73 -1.01 8.05
CA ALA A 59 3.02 -0.37 8.05
C ALA A 59 2.87 1.07 7.53
N ASP A 60 3.16 2.05 8.37
CA ASP A 60 3.15 3.47 8.05
C ASP A 60 4.59 3.97 7.85
N TYR A 61 4.85 4.66 6.75
CA TYR A 61 6.18 5.18 6.42
C TYR A 61 6.10 6.36 5.45
N LYS A 62 7.24 7.00 5.18
CA LYS A 62 7.36 8.04 4.17
C LYS A 62 7.94 7.48 2.88
N ASN A 63 7.28 7.78 1.76
CA ASN A 63 7.78 7.41 0.44
C ASN A 63 8.92 8.35 -0.02
N ALA A 64 9.43 8.14 -1.23
CA ALA A 64 10.50 8.95 -1.81
C ALA A 64 10.14 10.44 -2.01
N GLN A 65 8.87 10.79 -2.09
CA GLN A 65 8.36 12.15 -2.17
C GLN A 65 8.15 12.79 -0.79
N ASN A 66 8.48 12.07 0.29
CA ASN A 66 8.23 12.45 1.69
C ASN A 66 6.73 12.50 2.05
N ASP A 67 5.87 11.84 1.25
CA ASP A 67 4.46 11.67 1.58
C ASP A 67 4.29 10.54 2.60
N GLU A 68 3.38 10.71 3.54
CA GLU A 68 2.97 9.65 4.44
C GLU A 68 2.10 8.64 3.69
N VAL A 69 2.56 7.39 3.66
CA VAL A 69 1.89 6.28 2.99
C VAL A 69 1.82 5.09 3.92
N TYR A 70 0.93 4.15 3.62
CA TYR A 70 0.85 2.91 4.35
C TYR A 70 0.71 1.69 3.43
N ARG A 71 1.07 0.53 3.98
CA ARG A 71 0.80 -0.80 3.42
C ARG A 71 0.04 -1.63 4.43
N VAL A 72 -0.73 -2.60 3.93
CA VAL A 72 -1.52 -3.51 4.76
C VAL A 72 -1.20 -4.94 4.35
N SER A 73 -1.05 -5.81 5.34
CA SER A 73 -0.92 -7.25 5.16
C SER A 73 -1.96 -7.99 5.98
N SER A 74 -2.63 -8.99 5.38
CA SER A 74 -3.63 -9.82 6.07
C SER A 74 -3.00 -10.56 7.25
N LYS A 75 -3.83 -10.90 8.23
CA LYS A 75 -3.45 -11.78 9.36
C LYS A 75 -2.93 -13.16 8.93
N ASP A 76 -3.23 -13.59 7.70
CA ASP A 76 -2.82 -14.88 7.18
C ASP A 76 -1.38 -14.86 6.61
N ASN A 77 -0.75 -13.69 6.59
CA ASN A 77 0.62 -13.49 6.17
C ASN A 77 1.54 -13.27 7.37
N ASP A 78 2.79 -13.67 7.23
CA ASP A 78 3.88 -13.47 8.19
C ASP A 78 4.84 -12.34 7.78
N SER A 79 4.47 -11.59 6.75
CA SER A 79 5.33 -10.55 6.18
C SER A 79 4.54 -9.43 5.53
N ILE A 80 5.21 -8.26 5.38
CA ILE A 80 4.67 -7.09 4.69
C ILE A 80 5.73 -6.50 3.77
N GLU A 81 5.35 -6.22 2.51
CA GLU A 81 6.20 -5.59 1.53
C GLU A 81 6.11 -4.08 1.62
N ILE A 82 7.26 -3.43 1.72
CA ILE A 82 7.45 -1.98 1.67
C ILE A 82 7.99 -1.63 0.29
N SER A 83 7.42 -0.61 -0.35
CA SER A 83 7.80 -0.20 -1.72
C SER A 83 7.65 1.32 -1.90
N GLY A 84 8.16 1.83 -3.04
CA GLY A 84 8.10 3.26 -3.36
C GLY A 84 9.24 4.08 -2.78
N LEU A 85 10.34 3.40 -2.39
CA LEU A 85 11.61 4.00 -1.99
C LEU A 85 12.55 3.98 -3.21
N ILE A 86 13.29 5.05 -3.44
CA ILE A 86 14.08 5.19 -4.69
C ILE A 86 15.59 5.06 -4.46
N ASP A 87 16.06 5.39 -3.28
CA ASP A 87 17.49 5.39 -2.94
C ASP A 87 17.79 4.48 -1.75
N THR A 88 19.02 4.52 -1.25
CA THR A 88 19.50 3.71 -0.13
C THR A 88 19.43 4.44 1.21
N THR A 89 18.62 5.50 1.31
CA THR A 89 18.44 6.23 2.56
C THR A 89 17.62 5.40 3.54
N PRO A 90 18.07 5.19 4.79
CA PRO A 90 17.30 4.48 5.80
C PRO A 90 15.96 5.16 6.09
N VAL A 91 14.90 4.38 6.17
CA VAL A 91 13.54 4.83 6.45
C VAL A 91 12.99 4.10 7.66
N ASN A 92 12.37 4.83 8.59
CA ASN A 92 11.65 4.25 9.71
C ASN A 92 10.26 3.81 9.28
N ILE A 93 9.95 2.55 9.55
CA ILE A 93 8.65 1.93 9.28
C ILE A 93 7.98 1.65 10.62
N ASN A 94 6.77 2.18 10.82
CA ASN A 94 5.96 1.94 12.01
C ASN A 94 4.93 0.86 11.72
N LEU A 95 5.02 -0.29 12.39
CA LEU A 95 4.10 -1.40 12.22
C LEU A 95 3.13 -1.48 13.38
N SER A 96 1.85 -1.67 13.09
CA SER A 96 0.78 -1.83 14.08
C SER A 96 -0.15 -2.96 13.65
N VAL A 97 -0.70 -3.67 14.62
CA VAL A 97 -1.72 -4.70 14.43
C VAL A 97 -3.09 -4.07 14.65
N PHE A 98 -4.05 -4.45 13.83
CA PHE A 98 -5.45 -4.06 13.96
C PHE A 98 -6.33 -5.29 14.15
N ASP A 99 -7.29 -5.20 15.06
CA ASP A 99 -8.30 -6.23 15.27
C ASP A 99 -9.57 -6.00 14.45
N THR A 100 -10.54 -6.89 14.60
CA THR A 100 -11.85 -6.81 13.92
C THR A 100 -12.71 -5.65 14.42
N SER A 101 -12.42 -5.10 15.61
CA SER A 101 -13.09 -3.94 16.18
C SER A 101 -12.40 -2.61 15.88
N GLN A 102 -11.34 -2.63 15.02
CA GLN A 102 -10.53 -1.48 14.62
C GLN A 102 -9.67 -0.89 15.75
N ASN A 103 -9.44 -1.64 16.85
CA ASN A 103 -8.45 -1.22 17.84
C ASN A 103 -7.04 -1.44 17.27
N GLN A 104 -6.15 -0.52 17.59
CA GLN A 104 -4.76 -0.54 17.13
C GLN A 104 -3.81 -0.89 18.28
N SER A 105 -2.88 -1.80 18.03
CA SER A 105 -1.79 -2.13 18.98
C SER A 105 -0.82 -0.98 19.20
N GLU A 106 0.05 -1.12 20.17
CA GLU A 106 1.28 -0.33 20.20
C GLU A 106 2.09 -0.57 18.92
N SER A 107 2.67 0.52 18.37
CA SER A 107 3.52 0.44 17.18
C SER A 107 4.90 -0.11 17.50
N VAL A 108 5.45 -0.89 16.58
CA VAL A 108 6.85 -1.31 16.56
C VAL A 108 7.55 -0.60 15.40
N THR A 109 8.62 0.13 15.69
CA THR A 109 9.39 0.83 14.68
C THR A 109 10.60 -0.02 14.27
N VAL A 110 10.80 -0.19 12.96
CA VAL A 110 12.00 -0.80 12.37
C VAL A 110 12.62 0.15 11.36
N GLU A 111 13.95 0.09 11.25
CA GLU A 111 14.69 0.80 10.20
C GLU A 111 14.87 -0.14 9.01
N LEU A 112 14.48 0.34 7.81
CA LEU A 112 14.69 -0.33 6.54
C LEU A 112 15.64 0.53 5.70
N THR A 113 16.77 -0.04 5.27
CA THR A 113 17.65 0.55 4.26
C THR A 113 17.39 -0.14 2.92
N PRO A 114 16.65 0.48 1.98
CA PRO A 114 16.35 -0.17 0.71
C PRO A 114 17.59 -0.28 -0.17
N LEU A 115 17.57 -1.20 -1.13
CA LEU A 115 18.52 -1.18 -2.24
C LEU A 115 18.09 -0.12 -3.25
N ARG A 116 19.06 0.38 -4.03
CA ARG A 116 18.78 1.32 -5.14
C ARG A 116 17.67 0.77 -6.03
N SER A 117 16.71 1.63 -6.37
CA SER A 117 15.57 1.20 -7.18
C SER A 117 16.01 0.81 -8.60
N PHE A 118 15.51 -0.32 -9.08
CA PHE A 118 15.76 -0.83 -10.44
C PHE A 118 15.34 0.15 -11.55
N ILE A 119 14.47 1.11 -11.25
CA ILE A 119 14.03 2.16 -12.19
C ILE A 119 15.25 2.95 -12.72
N PHE A 120 16.29 3.15 -11.91
CA PHE A 120 17.51 3.80 -12.37
C PHE A 120 18.27 2.96 -13.39
N ASP A 121 18.31 1.63 -13.21
CA ASP A 121 18.96 0.72 -14.16
C ASP A 121 18.18 0.69 -15.48
N VAL A 122 16.85 0.70 -15.43
CA VAL A 122 16.00 0.86 -16.62
C VAL A 122 16.30 2.19 -17.31
N LEU A 123 16.31 3.31 -16.57
CA LEU A 123 16.56 4.64 -17.12
C LEU A 123 17.94 4.74 -17.78
N GLU A 124 18.98 4.23 -17.13
CA GLU A 124 20.36 4.22 -17.66
C GLU A 124 20.51 3.35 -18.90
N SER A 125 19.64 2.35 -19.09
CA SER A 125 19.62 1.46 -20.25
C SER A 125 18.85 2.01 -21.45
N VAL A 126 18.13 3.15 -21.31
CA VAL A 126 17.31 3.71 -22.40
C VAL A 126 18.20 4.16 -23.56
N VAL A 127 17.90 3.63 -24.73
CA VAL A 127 18.53 4.02 -26.00
C VAL A 127 17.47 4.50 -26.98
N ILE A 128 17.66 5.71 -27.49
CA ILE A 128 16.77 6.30 -28.47
C ILE A 128 17.51 6.34 -29.81
N THR A 129 16.92 5.74 -30.84
CA THR A 129 17.47 5.71 -32.20
C THR A 129 16.48 6.27 -33.23
N PRO A 130 16.93 7.01 -34.26
CA PRO A 130 16.04 7.42 -35.34
C PRO A 130 15.43 6.19 -36.04
N ASP A 131 14.16 6.31 -36.43
CA ASP A 131 13.45 5.33 -37.25
C ASP A 131 12.61 6.05 -38.31
N LEU A 132 12.05 5.31 -39.28
CA LEU A 132 11.24 5.88 -40.35
C LEU A 132 10.00 6.60 -39.80
N GLY A 133 9.99 7.93 -39.90
CA GLY A 133 8.89 8.78 -39.42
C GLY A 133 8.81 8.96 -37.92
N GLY A 134 9.90 8.63 -37.19
CA GLY A 134 9.89 8.77 -35.73
C GLY A 134 11.19 8.35 -35.05
N VAL A 135 11.04 7.84 -33.84
CA VAL A 135 12.15 7.31 -33.03
C VAL A 135 11.78 5.93 -32.47
N ARG A 136 12.79 5.10 -32.31
CA ARG A 136 12.68 3.84 -31.57
C ARG A 136 13.30 4.02 -30.19
N VAL A 137 12.58 3.61 -29.17
CA VAL A 137 13.03 3.63 -27.78
C VAL A 137 13.19 2.19 -27.30
N ASN A 138 14.39 1.84 -26.84
CA ASN A 138 14.68 0.52 -26.26
C ASN A 138 15.22 0.71 -24.85
N TRP A 139 14.95 -0.24 -23.99
CA TRP A 139 15.45 -0.29 -22.61
C TRP A 139 15.56 -1.75 -22.13
N ILE A 140 16.23 -1.96 -21.02
CA ILE A 140 16.40 -3.26 -20.38
C ILE A 140 15.66 -3.24 -19.03
N ASN A 141 14.76 -4.20 -18.82
CA ASN A 141 14.00 -4.37 -17.59
C ASN A 141 14.31 -5.73 -16.95
N ASN A 142 15.43 -5.82 -16.23
CA ASN A 142 15.90 -7.07 -15.64
C ASN A 142 15.00 -7.62 -14.55
N GLU A 143 14.23 -6.75 -13.88
CA GLU A 143 13.31 -7.13 -12.80
C GLU A 143 11.98 -7.67 -13.32
N GLU A 144 11.72 -7.54 -14.61
CA GLU A 144 10.46 -7.95 -15.27
C GLU A 144 9.20 -7.36 -14.61
N LYS A 145 9.38 -6.23 -13.88
CA LYS A 145 8.28 -5.46 -13.28
C LYS A 145 7.68 -4.51 -14.32
N THR A 146 6.41 -4.19 -14.17
CA THR A 146 5.78 -3.21 -15.07
C THR A 146 6.43 -1.85 -14.93
N VAL A 147 6.98 -1.34 -16.03
CA VAL A 147 7.55 0.01 -16.16
C VAL A 147 6.77 0.83 -17.19
N PHE A 148 6.64 2.12 -16.92
CA PHE A 148 6.07 3.09 -17.84
C PHE A 148 7.13 4.13 -18.18
N ILE A 149 7.38 4.34 -19.48
CA ILE A 149 8.30 5.36 -19.98
C ILE A 149 7.47 6.44 -20.67
N TYR A 150 7.58 7.66 -20.19
CA TYR A 150 6.93 8.83 -20.77
C TYR A 150 7.93 9.50 -21.72
N VAL A 151 7.60 9.54 -23.01
CA VAL A 151 8.40 10.19 -24.03
C VAL A 151 7.68 11.47 -24.44
N THR A 152 8.29 12.63 -24.17
CA THR A 152 7.78 13.91 -24.66
C THR A 152 8.44 14.24 -25.99
N ILE A 153 7.62 14.44 -27.02
CA ILE A 153 8.05 14.82 -28.38
C ILE A 153 7.62 16.26 -28.61
N VAL A 154 8.57 17.11 -29.01
CA VAL A 154 8.27 18.49 -29.41
C VAL A 154 8.22 18.53 -30.92
N ASN A 155 7.08 18.93 -31.49
CA ASN A 155 6.90 19.05 -32.94
C ASN A 155 7.54 20.35 -33.48
N SER A 156 7.51 20.52 -34.80
CA SER A 156 8.08 21.72 -35.49
C SER A 156 7.42 23.04 -35.05
N ASP A 157 6.20 22.99 -34.55
CA ASP A 157 5.42 24.15 -34.15
C ASP A 157 5.62 24.47 -32.66
N GLY A 158 6.46 23.68 -31.95
CA GLY A 158 6.78 23.83 -30.55
C GLY A 158 5.74 23.21 -29.60
N GLU A 159 4.80 22.43 -30.11
CA GLU A 159 3.82 21.73 -29.30
C GLU A 159 4.39 20.42 -28.76
N GLU A 160 4.07 20.12 -27.49
CA GLU A 160 4.47 18.89 -26.80
C GLU A 160 3.43 17.81 -26.97
N GLU A 161 3.86 16.64 -27.36
CA GLU A 161 3.07 15.42 -27.38
C GLU A 161 3.71 14.36 -26.47
N VAL A 162 2.94 13.82 -25.52
CA VAL A 162 3.40 12.78 -24.61
C VAL A 162 2.95 11.41 -25.12
N ARG A 163 3.90 10.49 -25.27
CA ARG A 163 3.66 9.08 -25.55
C ARG A 163 4.05 8.25 -24.35
N ILE A 164 3.17 7.31 -23.97
CA ILE A 164 3.42 6.38 -22.86
C ILE A 164 3.73 5.02 -23.46
N LEU A 165 4.92 4.52 -23.13
CA LEU A 165 5.37 3.17 -23.48
C LEU A 165 5.37 2.33 -22.20
N SER A 166 5.02 1.07 -22.27
CA SER A 166 5.05 0.17 -21.11
C SER A 166 5.59 -1.20 -21.50
N SER A 167 6.26 -1.83 -20.56
CA SER A 167 6.72 -3.22 -20.68
C SER A 167 6.84 -3.83 -19.30
N ASN A 168 6.52 -5.13 -19.22
CA ASN A 168 6.78 -6.00 -18.07
C ASN A 168 7.75 -7.13 -18.44
N ASN A 169 8.35 -7.07 -19.62
CA ASN A 169 9.30 -8.05 -20.11
C ASN A 169 10.74 -7.56 -19.91
N LYS A 170 11.70 -8.45 -20.02
CA LYS A 170 13.12 -8.17 -19.83
C LYS A 170 13.71 -7.20 -20.86
N ASN A 171 13.06 -7.04 -22.00
CA ASN A 171 13.52 -6.18 -23.11
C ASN A 171 12.34 -5.65 -23.94
#